data_6f8b24204fa8ddc85bc5627749bd7600
#
_entry.id   6f8b24204fa8ddc85bc5627749bd7600
#
_cell.length_a   1.000
_cell.length_b   1.000
_cell.length_c   1.000
_cell.angle_alpha   90.00
_cell.angle_beta   90.00
_cell.angle_gamma   90.00
#
_symmetry.space_group_name_H-M   'P 1'
#
loop_
_entity.id
_entity.type
_entity.pdbx_description
1 polymer ?
#
loop_
_entity_poly.entity_id
_entity_poly.type
_entity_poly.pdbx_seq_one_letter_code
_entity_poly.pdbx_strand_id
1 'polypeptide(L)'
;MHHDKHHQTYVNNLNAAEKAYAEATSAGDVLKQIQLQSAIKFNGGGHINHSLFWKNLAPQSEGGGQLNDGPLKQAIEQEFGDFEKFKTTFNTKAAGIQGSGWLWLGVAPTGNLDLVVAKDQDPLTTHHPVIGWDGWEHAWYLQY
;
A
#
# COMPACT_ATOMS: atom_id res chain seq x y z
N MET A 1 -11.05 -7.33 12.26
CA MET A 1 -10.82 -5.91 12.66
C MET A 1 -10.12 -5.12 11.58
N HIS A 2 -8.95 -5.55 11.08
CA HIS A 2 -8.16 -4.81 10.07
C HIS A 2 -8.96 -4.59 8.77
N HIS A 3 -9.61 -5.63 8.23
CA HIS A 3 -10.50 -5.54 7.06
C HIS A 3 -11.82 -4.83 7.37
N ASP A 4 -12.60 -5.34 8.35
CA ASP A 4 -13.99 -4.92 8.56
C ASP A 4 -14.14 -3.58 9.31
N LYS A 5 -13.07 -3.07 9.91
CA LYS A 5 -13.06 -1.74 10.56
C LYS A 5 -12.15 -0.76 9.85
N HIS A 6 -10.83 -1.01 9.82
CA HIS A 6 -9.89 -0.03 9.27
C HIS A 6 -10.10 0.18 7.77
N HIS A 7 -10.09 -0.88 6.96
CA HIS A 7 -10.33 -0.76 5.52
C HIS A 7 -11.73 -0.22 5.23
N GLN A 8 -12.77 -0.71 5.92
CA GLN A 8 -14.13 -0.23 5.74
C GLN A 8 -14.27 1.26 6.09
N THR A 9 -13.54 1.74 7.10
CA THR A 9 -13.52 3.17 7.45
C THR A 9 -12.93 4.02 6.32
N TYR A 10 -11.84 3.58 5.70
CA TYR A 10 -11.30 4.28 4.53
C TYR A 10 -12.30 4.35 3.38
N VAL A 11 -13.00 3.26 3.08
CA VAL A 11 -14.04 3.23 2.04
C VAL A 11 -15.17 4.21 2.36
N ASN A 12 -15.69 4.20 3.58
CA ASN A 12 -16.79 5.07 3.98
C ASN A 12 -16.39 6.55 3.91
N ASN A 13 -15.20 6.88 4.39
CA ASN A 13 -14.69 8.25 4.37
C ASN A 13 -14.37 8.73 2.96
N LEU A 14 -13.86 7.84 2.10
CA LEU A 14 -13.63 8.14 0.68
C LEU A 14 -14.95 8.47 -0.01
N ASN A 15 -15.97 7.63 0.14
CA ASN A 15 -17.28 7.85 -0.46
C ASN A 15 -17.88 9.19 0.00
N ALA A 16 -17.75 9.55 1.27
CA ALA A 16 -18.21 10.82 1.80
C ALA A 16 -17.43 12.01 1.20
N ALA A 17 -16.13 11.89 1.07
CA ALA A 17 -15.27 12.93 0.51
C ALA A 17 -15.52 13.13 -1.00
N GLU A 18 -15.70 12.05 -1.76
CA GLU A 18 -16.02 12.11 -3.20
C GLU A 18 -17.40 12.75 -3.44
N LYS A 19 -18.41 12.41 -2.62
CA LYS A 19 -19.72 13.05 -2.69
C LYS A 19 -19.61 14.56 -2.45
N ALA A 20 -18.91 14.96 -1.37
CA ALA A 20 -18.71 16.38 -1.07
C ALA A 20 -17.92 17.11 -2.17
N TYR A 21 -16.97 16.43 -2.79
CA TYR A 21 -16.19 16.96 -3.90
C TYR A 21 -17.05 17.19 -5.14
N ALA A 22 -17.94 16.24 -5.47
CA ALA A 22 -18.87 16.38 -6.58
C ALA A 22 -19.87 17.54 -6.36
N GLU A 23 -20.37 17.70 -5.13
CA GLU A 23 -21.23 18.83 -4.74
C GLU A 23 -20.50 20.18 -4.88
N ALA A 24 -19.25 20.26 -4.39
CA ALA A 24 -18.41 21.45 -4.52
C ALA A 24 -18.10 21.78 -5.98
N THR A 25 -17.87 20.77 -6.81
CA THR A 25 -17.65 20.93 -8.25
C THR A 25 -18.88 21.50 -8.93
N SER A 26 -20.06 20.97 -8.63
CA SER A 26 -21.32 21.43 -9.17
C SER A 26 -21.66 22.87 -8.75
N ALA A 27 -21.25 23.28 -7.56
CA ALA A 27 -21.41 24.62 -7.03
C ALA A 27 -20.34 25.62 -7.52
N GLY A 28 -19.29 25.17 -8.20
CA GLY A 28 -18.13 25.98 -8.57
C GLY A 28 -17.26 26.41 -7.38
N ASP A 29 -17.40 25.72 -6.24
CA ASP A 29 -16.64 26.01 -5.00
C ASP A 29 -15.24 25.39 -5.07
N VAL A 30 -14.31 26.09 -5.72
CA VAL A 30 -12.91 25.64 -5.90
C VAL A 30 -12.18 25.53 -4.57
N LEU A 31 -12.46 26.40 -3.62
CA LEU A 31 -11.82 26.36 -2.30
C LEU A 31 -12.18 25.06 -1.57
N LYS A 32 -13.46 24.69 -1.59
CA LYS A 32 -13.93 23.44 -0.99
C LYS A 32 -13.34 22.21 -1.68
N GLN A 33 -13.22 22.22 -3.01
CA GLN A 33 -12.55 21.16 -3.76
C GLN A 33 -11.09 20.97 -3.29
N ILE A 34 -10.34 22.06 -3.12
CA ILE A 34 -8.95 22.02 -2.62
C ILE A 34 -8.89 21.45 -1.20
N GLN A 35 -9.79 21.88 -0.31
CA GLN A 35 -9.84 21.37 1.07
C GLN A 35 -10.12 19.87 1.16
N LEU A 36 -10.85 19.30 0.20
CA LEU A 36 -11.20 17.89 0.19
C LEU A 36 -10.10 16.97 -0.38
N GLN A 37 -9.11 17.52 -1.08
CA GLN A 37 -8.07 16.73 -1.72
C GLN A 37 -7.27 15.86 -0.74
N SER A 38 -6.94 16.38 0.45
CA SER A 38 -6.22 15.63 1.47
C SER A 38 -7.02 14.44 2.01
N ALA A 39 -8.34 14.62 2.20
CA ALA A 39 -9.23 13.54 2.64
C ALA A 39 -9.37 12.45 1.55
N ILE A 40 -9.50 12.85 0.29
CA ILE A 40 -9.56 11.93 -0.86
C ILE A 40 -8.24 11.18 -1.00
N LYS A 41 -7.09 11.87 -0.94
CA LYS A 41 -5.77 11.24 -1.02
C LYS A 41 -5.55 10.22 0.09
N PHE A 42 -5.85 10.58 1.34
CA PHE A 42 -5.64 9.72 2.49
C PHE A 42 -6.57 8.51 2.49
N ASN A 43 -7.88 8.73 2.36
CA ASN A 43 -8.85 7.64 2.42
C ASN A 43 -8.85 6.80 1.12
N GLY A 44 -8.67 7.45 -0.03
CA GLY A 44 -8.50 6.77 -1.32
C GLY A 44 -7.23 5.91 -1.34
N GLY A 45 -6.12 6.45 -0.85
CA GLY A 45 -4.89 5.69 -0.66
C GLY A 45 -5.08 4.51 0.29
N GLY A 46 -5.73 4.73 1.44
CA GLY A 46 -6.06 3.66 2.38
C GLY A 46 -6.91 2.55 1.75
N HIS A 47 -7.91 2.91 0.94
CA HIS A 47 -8.71 1.93 0.21
C HIS A 47 -7.87 1.15 -0.82
N ILE A 48 -7.08 1.83 -1.64
CA ILE A 48 -6.22 1.21 -2.65
C ILE A 48 -5.19 0.27 -2.00
N ASN A 49 -4.46 0.77 -1.00
CA ASN A 49 -3.41 0.01 -0.31
C ASN A 49 -3.95 -1.27 0.30
N HIS A 50 -5.08 -1.20 1.03
CA HIS A 50 -5.68 -2.38 1.65
C HIS A 50 -6.31 -3.34 0.63
N SER A 51 -6.87 -2.83 -0.46
CA SER A 51 -7.38 -3.69 -1.55
C SER A 51 -6.27 -4.53 -2.19
N LEU A 52 -5.06 -3.98 -2.31
CA LEU A 52 -3.88 -4.70 -2.78
C LEU A 52 -3.31 -5.63 -1.70
N PHE A 53 -3.25 -5.15 -0.46
CA PHE A 53 -2.72 -5.90 0.68
C PHE A 53 -3.42 -7.26 0.88
N TRP A 54 -4.75 -7.30 0.83
CA TRP A 54 -5.48 -8.56 0.96
C TRP A 54 -5.14 -9.58 -0.13
N LYS A 55 -4.75 -9.12 -1.31
CA LYS A 55 -4.31 -9.99 -2.41
C LYS A 55 -2.90 -10.53 -2.23
N ASN A 56 -2.09 -9.91 -1.38
CA ASN A 56 -0.73 -10.37 -1.07
C ASN A 56 -0.69 -11.44 0.03
N LEU A 57 -1.80 -11.69 0.72
CA LEU A 57 -1.87 -12.59 1.86
C LEU A 57 -2.53 -13.91 1.46
N ALA A 58 -1.93 -15.00 1.90
CA ALA A 58 -2.50 -16.33 1.81
C ALA A 58 -2.19 -17.12 3.10
N PRO A 59 -3.08 -18.00 3.56
CA PRO A 59 -2.79 -18.91 4.64
C PRO A 59 -1.61 -19.83 4.32
N GLN A 60 -0.81 -20.19 5.31
CA GLN A 60 0.28 -21.13 5.12
C GLN A 60 -0.19 -22.48 4.56
N SER A 61 -1.39 -22.92 4.94
CA SER A 61 -2.04 -24.13 4.43
C SER A 61 -2.36 -24.08 2.92
N GLU A 62 -2.39 -22.87 2.34
CA GLU A 62 -2.66 -22.62 0.92
C GLU A 62 -1.40 -22.12 0.17
N GLY A 63 -0.22 -22.40 0.71
CA GLY A 63 1.06 -22.02 0.12
C GLY A 63 1.52 -20.58 0.45
N GLY A 64 0.88 -19.92 1.41
CA GLY A 64 1.31 -18.60 1.87
C GLY A 64 2.72 -18.61 2.47
N GLY A 65 3.45 -17.52 2.29
CA GLY A 65 4.81 -17.36 2.80
C GLY A 65 5.90 -18.07 1.98
N GLN A 66 5.58 -18.62 0.82
CA GLN A 66 6.53 -19.27 -0.07
C GLN A 66 6.73 -18.47 -1.36
N LEU A 67 8.00 -18.33 -1.77
CA LEU A 67 8.34 -17.80 -3.08
C LEU A 67 8.50 -18.96 -4.06
N ASN A 68 7.52 -19.12 -4.93
CA ASN A 68 7.54 -20.15 -5.97
C ASN A 68 8.52 -19.79 -7.10
N ASP A 69 9.03 -20.81 -7.80
CA ASP A 69 9.80 -20.59 -9.00
C ASP A 69 8.93 -19.89 -10.08
N GLY A 70 9.50 -18.89 -10.71
CA GLY A 70 8.79 -18.11 -11.71
C GLY A 70 9.42 -16.74 -12.00
N PRO A 71 8.75 -15.94 -12.85
CA PRO A 71 9.28 -14.64 -13.28
C PRO A 71 9.57 -13.67 -12.12
N LEU A 72 8.74 -13.66 -11.09
CA LEU A 72 8.94 -12.78 -9.93
C LEU A 72 10.22 -13.15 -9.16
N LYS A 73 10.46 -14.45 -8.91
CA LYS A 73 11.68 -14.91 -8.25
C LYS A 73 12.91 -14.52 -9.06
N GLN A 74 12.88 -14.76 -10.38
CA GLN A 74 13.98 -14.40 -11.28
C GLN A 74 14.27 -12.89 -11.25
N ALA A 75 13.22 -12.06 -11.28
CA ALA A 75 13.38 -10.61 -11.20
C ALA A 75 13.95 -10.15 -9.84
N ILE A 76 13.53 -10.77 -8.74
CA ILE A 76 14.07 -10.50 -7.39
C ILE A 76 15.56 -10.89 -7.34
N GLU A 77 15.91 -12.07 -7.84
CA GLU A 77 17.31 -12.53 -7.87
C GLU A 77 18.19 -11.65 -8.77
N GLN A 78 17.66 -11.21 -9.89
CA GLN A 78 18.35 -10.30 -10.82
C GLN A 78 18.64 -8.93 -10.17
N GLU A 79 17.64 -8.35 -9.48
CA GLU A 79 17.74 -7.00 -8.92
C GLU A 79 18.52 -6.98 -7.59
N PHE A 80 18.26 -7.96 -6.71
CA PHE A 80 18.81 -7.98 -5.34
C PHE A 80 19.94 -8.98 -5.15
N GLY A 81 20.24 -9.85 -6.13
CA GLY A 81 21.25 -10.88 -6.13
C GLY A 81 20.74 -12.23 -5.66
N ASP A 82 19.99 -12.30 -4.59
CA ASP A 82 19.32 -13.51 -4.09
C ASP A 82 18.13 -13.13 -3.18
N PHE A 83 17.31 -14.13 -2.85
CA PHE A 83 16.13 -13.91 -2.03
C PHE A 83 16.45 -13.50 -0.58
N GLU A 84 17.55 -13.98 -0.01
CA GLU A 84 17.95 -13.60 1.35
C GLU A 84 18.41 -12.14 1.42
N LYS A 85 19.13 -11.67 0.40
CA LYS A 85 19.49 -10.24 0.28
C LYS A 85 18.27 -9.37 0.07
N PHE A 86 17.32 -9.82 -0.75
CA PHE A 86 16.03 -9.14 -0.89
C PHE A 86 15.34 -9.00 0.46
N LYS A 87 15.18 -10.08 1.24
CA LYS A 87 14.56 -10.04 2.57
C LYS A 87 15.30 -9.09 3.51
N THR A 88 16.62 -9.16 3.52
CA THR A 88 17.45 -8.27 4.35
C THR A 88 17.24 -6.81 3.98
N THR A 89 17.24 -6.48 2.68
CA THR A 89 17.02 -5.13 2.19
C THR A 89 15.61 -4.64 2.49
N PHE A 90 14.61 -5.50 2.28
CA PHE A 90 13.22 -5.22 2.58
C PHE A 90 13.03 -4.91 4.07
N ASN A 91 13.52 -5.80 4.95
CA ASN A 91 13.40 -5.64 6.40
C ASN A 91 14.12 -4.37 6.91
N THR A 92 15.30 -4.07 6.37
CA THR A 92 16.04 -2.86 6.71
C THR A 92 15.26 -1.61 6.33
N LYS A 93 14.67 -1.57 5.14
CA LYS A 93 13.83 -0.45 4.70
C LYS A 93 12.55 -0.34 5.53
N ALA A 94 11.89 -1.46 5.81
CA ALA A 94 10.68 -1.50 6.64
C ALA A 94 10.95 -0.95 8.05
N ALA A 95 12.01 -1.42 8.71
CA ALA A 95 12.42 -0.95 10.02
C ALA A 95 12.85 0.53 10.05
N GLY A 96 13.26 1.09 8.92
CA GLY A 96 13.63 2.49 8.77
C GLY A 96 12.47 3.46 8.60
N ILE A 97 11.24 2.97 8.45
CA ILE A 97 10.06 3.83 8.32
C ILE A 97 9.78 4.50 9.67
N GLN A 98 9.76 5.83 9.66
CA GLN A 98 9.46 6.62 10.85
C GLN A 98 7.97 7.03 10.84
N GLY A 99 7.23 6.60 11.86
CA GLY A 99 5.80 6.75 11.92
C GLY A 99 5.07 5.70 11.08
N SER A 100 3.85 5.99 10.68
CA SER A 100 3.02 5.10 9.88
C SER A 100 3.35 5.21 8.39
N GLY A 101 3.35 4.11 7.69
CA GLY A 101 3.61 4.08 6.26
C GLY A 101 3.58 2.68 5.68
N TRP A 102 3.83 2.59 4.40
CA TRP A 102 3.87 1.35 3.64
C TRP A 102 5.24 1.14 2.99
N LEU A 103 5.66 -0.11 2.88
CA LEU A 103 6.77 -0.49 2.01
C LEU A 103 6.24 -1.36 0.86
N TRP A 104 6.55 -0.96 -0.35
CA TRP A 104 6.14 -1.66 -1.56
C TRP A 104 7.33 -2.20 -2.33
N LEU A 105 7.25 -3.47 -2.75
CA LEU A 105 7.98 -3.94 -3.91
C LEU A 105 7.14 -3.55 -5.13
N GLY A 106 7.71 -2.77 -6.03
CA GLY A 106 7.02 -2.28 -7.21
C GLY A 106 7.88 -2.40 -8.46
N VAL A 107 7.22 -2.49 -9.62
CA VAL A 107 7.90 -2.42 -10.92
C VAL A 107 7.96 -0.98 -11.36
N ALA A 108 9.17 -0.46 -11.54
CA ALA A 108 9.42 0.89 -12.06
C ALA A 108 8.99 1.00 -13.54
N PRO A 109 8.77 2.20 -14.06
CA PRO A 109 8.52 2.43 -15.50
C PRO A 109 9.60 1.87 -16.42
N THR A 110 10.82 1.72 -15.92
CA THR A 110 11.97 1.09 -16.61
C THR A 110 11.89 -0.44 -16.66
N GLY A 111 10.96 -1.06 -15.93
CA GLY A 111 10.81 -2.51 -15.81
C GLY A 111 11.57 -3.16 -14.65
N ASN A 112 12.41 -2.42 -13.94
CA ASN A 112 13.18 -2.91 -12.80
C ASN A 112 12.30 -3.00 -11.54
N LEU A 113 12.69 -3.84 -10.58
CA LEU A 113 12.07 -3.90 -9.27
C LEU A 113 12.70 -2.88 -8.32
N ASP A 114 11.85 -2.13 -7.63
CA ASP A 114 12.26 -1.18 -6.60
C ASP A 114 11.52 -1.41 -5.28
N LEU A 115 12.18 -1.08 -4.17
CA LEU A 115 11.56 -0.97 -2.85
C LEU A 115 11.24 0.49 -2.55
N VAL A 116 9.96 0.82 -2.50
CA VAL A 116 9.46 2.18 -2.36
C VAL A 116 8.69 2.35 -1.06
N VAL A 117 9.10 3.34 -0.25
CA VAL A 117 8.37 3.73 0.97
C VAL A 117 7.31 4.76 0.60
N ALA A 118 6.08 4.53 1.06
CA ALA A 118 4.98 5.47 0.99
C ALA A 118 4.59 5.91 2.41
N LYS A 119 4.44 7.21 2.61
CA LYS A 119 4.11 7.79 3.91
C LYS A 119 2.60 7.68 4.18
N ASP A 120 2.24 7.46 5.44
CA ASP A 120 0.86 7.39 5.88
C ASP A 120 0.05 6.39 5.02
N GLN A 121 -1.03 6.84 4.36
CA GLN A 121 -1.81 6.03 3.42
C GLN A 121 -1.60 6.46 1.96
N ASP A 122 -0.50 7.15 1.64
CA ASP A 122 -0.21 7.53 0.26
C ASP A 122 -0.15 6.28 -0.62
N PRO A 123 -0.89 6.23 -1.75
CA PRO A 123 -0.84 5.10 -2.65
C PRO A 123 0.45 5.12 -3.49
N LEU A 124 0.94 3.95 -3.87
CA LEU A 124 2.07 3.84 -4.78
C LEU A 124 1.61 4.22 -6.20
N THR A 125 1.98 5.41 -6.66
CA THR A 125 1.57 5.94 -7.98
C THR A 125 2.71 5.96 -9.00
N THR A 126 3.95 5.78 -8.55
CA THR A 126 5.15 5.87 -9.40
C THR A 126 5.58 4.53 -9.98
N HIS A 127 5.12 3.42 -9.40
CA HIS A 127 5.47 2.06 -9.77
C HIS A 127 4.21 1.20 -9.82
N HIS A 128 4.28 0.08 -10.55
CA HIS A 128 3.22 -0.93 -10.47
C HIS A 128 3.44 -1.77 -9.20
N PRO A 129 2.50 -1.76 -8.24
CA PRO A 129 2.66 -2.47 -6.97
C PRO A 129 2.61 -3.99 -7.15
N VAL A 130 3.55 -4.70 -6.52
CA VAL A 130 3.65 -6.18 -6.54
C VAL A 130 3.36 -6.75 -5.17
N ILE A 131 4.11 -6.32 -4.15
CA ILE A 131 3.94 -6.75 -2.75
C ILE A 131 3.93 -5.51 -1.86
N GLY A 132 2.93 -5.41 -0.98
CA GLY A 132 2.82 -4.34 0.01
C GLY A 132 2.95 -4.87 1.43
N TRP A 133 3.73 -4.18 2.23
CA TRP A 133 3.81 -4.36 3.68
C TRP A 133 3.22 -3.15 4.38
N ASP A 134 2.23 -3.40 5.22
CA ASP A 134 1.57 -2.39 6.04
C ASP A 134 2.37 -2.14 7.32
N GLY A 135 3.00 -0.97 7.44
CA GLY A 135 3.77 -0.54 8.60
C GLY A 135 2.95 0.18 9.66
N TRP A 136 1.65 0.28 9.51
CA TRP A 136 0.76 0.83 10.52
C TRP A 136 0.62 -0.14 11.70
N GLU A 137 0.55 0.37 12.92
CA GLU A 137 0.37 -0.45 14.12
C GLU A 137 -0.89 -1.31 14.08
N HIS A 138 -1.97 -0.84 13.44
CA HIS A 138 -3.21 -1.60 13.28
C HIS A 138 -3.03 -2.92 12.52
N ALA A 139 -1.97 -3.06 11.73
CA ALA A 139 -1.70 -4.28 10.98
C ALA A 139 -1.22 -5.44 11.88
N TRP A 140 -0.62 -5.14 13.03
CA TRP A 140 0.04 -6.13 13.87
C TRP A 140 -0.22 -6.01 15.38
N TYR A 141 -0.83 -4.93 15.89
CA TYR A 141 -0.99 -4.69 17.33
C TYR A 141 -1.87 -5.72 18.08
N LEU A 142 -2.58 -6.59 17.34
CA LEU A 142 -3.33 -7.70 17.96
C LEU A 142 -2.50 -8.97 18.12
N GLN A 143 -1.30 -9.03 17.53
CA GLN A 143 -0.41 -10.19 17.58
C GLN A 143 0.74 -10.02 18.58
N TYR A 144 1.08 -8.77 18.92
CA TYR A 144 2.25 -8.42 19.73
C TYR A 144 1.89 -7.52 20.91
#